data_4946fd21bd699f1b200238ee05ebfdae
#
_entry.id   4946fd21bd699f1b200238ee05ebfdae
#
_cell.length_a   1.000
_cell.length_b   1.000
_cell.length_c   1.000
_cell.angle_alpha   90.00
_cell.angle_beta   90.00
_cell.angle_gamma   90.00
#
_symmetry.space_group_name_H-M   'P 1'
#
loop_
_entity.id
_entity.type
_entity.pdbx_description
1 polymer ?
#
loop_
_entity_poly.entity_id
_entity_poly.type
_entity_poly.pdbx_seq_one_letter_code
_entity_poly.pdbx_strand_id
1 'polypeptide(L)'
;HTKTLTFNVDISNKSSLQNVKKEIIKKFGKIDILINNAFFNPSINQTSKTINFETFPLDLWNKVIGVNLTGVFLCCQEFGTVMAKQKSGSIVNISSIYGLVGADQRIYGKSKLNSQVSYSATKGSIVNITRYLASYWHRKNVRVNTLTLGGVVDKSYMKKSFIKNYSDKTILGRMAEKDDYNGSLLFLASDASSYMTGANLVVDGGWTAW
;
A
#
# COMPACT_ATOMS: atom_id res chain seq x y z
N HIS A 1 -28.57 -2.50 -5.64
CA HIS A 1 -27.55 -3.53 -5.87
C HIS A 1 -26.31 -2.90 -6.48
N THR A 2 -25.18 -3.03 -5.78
CA THR A 2 -23.88 -2.57 -6.26
C THR A 2 -23.40 -3.50 -7.38
N LYS A 3 -23.09 -2.95 -8.57
CA LYS A 3 -22.53 -3.75 -9.68
C LYS A 3 -21.04 -4.00 -9.38
N THR A 4 -20.65 -5.27 -9.28
CA THR A 4 -19.26 -5.69 -9.05
C THR A 4 -18.68 -6.36 -10.29
N LEU A 5 -17.40 -6.12 -10.57
CA LEU A 5 -16.57 -6.86 -11.51
C LEU A 5 -15.34 -7.38 -10.78
N THR A 6 -14.98 -8.61 -11.05
CA THR A 6 -13.76 -9.23 -10.54
C THR A 6 -12.88 -9.64 -11.71
N PHE A 7 -11.58 -9.34 -11.61
CA PHE A 7 -10.59 -9.70 -12.61
C PHE A 7 -9.42 -10.43 -11.96
N ASN A 8 -8.93 -11.46 -12.61
CA ASN A 8 -7.61 -12.01 -12.30
C ASN A 8 -6.58 -11.17 -13.06
N VAL A 9 -5.80 -10.36 -12.35
CA VAL A 9 -4.88 -9.39 -12.93
C VAL A 9 -3.52 -9.43 -12.24
N ASP A 10 -2.46 -9.45 -13.04
CA ASP A 10 -1.10 -9.17 -12.59
C ASP A 10 -0.82 -7.68 -12.77
N ILE A 11 -0.72 -6.95 -11.66
CA ILE A 11 -0.47 -5.50 -11.70
C ILE A 11 0.93 -5.14 -12.20
N SER A 12 1.89 -6.06 -12.19
CA SER A 12 3.22 -5.87 -12.77
C SER A 12 3.23 -5.99 -14.30
N ASN A 13 2.11 -6.44 -14.90
CA ASN A 13 1.95 -6.60 -16.35
C ASN A 13 1.06 -5.50 -16.93
N LYS A 14 1.67 -4.62 -17.72
CA LYS A 14 0.96 -3.47 -18.32
C LYS A 14 -0.20 -3.90 -19.22
N SER A 15 -0.03 -4.93 -20.04
CA SER A 15 -1.09 -5.41 -20.94
C SER A 15 -2.29 -5.95 -20.17
N SER A 16 -2.05 -6.63 -19.04
CA SER A 16 -3.09 -7.09 -18.13
C SER A 16 -3.92 -5.92 -17.60
N LEU A 17 -3.28 -4.86 -17.13
CA LEU A 17 -3.94 -3.64 -16.66
C LEU A 17 -4.72 -2.91 -17.77
N GLN A 18 -4.18 -2.85 -18.98
CA GLN A 18 -4.85 -2.24 -20.13
C GLN A 18 -6.14 -2.96 -20.49
N ASN A 19 -6.15 -4.28 -20.42
CA ASN A 19 -7.36 -5.07 -20.68
C ASN A 19 -8.43 -4.80 -19.60
N VAL A 20 -8.05 -4.83 -18.33
CA VAL A 20 -8.96 -4.48 -17.23
C VAL A 20 -9.51 -3.06 -17.37
N LYS A 21 -8.65 -2.09 -17.71
CA LYS A 21 -9.08 -0.72 -17.96
C LYS A 21 -10.15 -0.64 -19.06
N LYS A 22 -9.97 -1.34 -20.20
CA LYS A 22 -10.93 -1.37 -21.29
C LYS A 22 -12.30 -1.87 -20.82
N GLU A 23 -12.32 -2.97 -20.06
CA GLU A 23 -13.57 -3.55 -19.55
C GLU A 23 -14.27 -2.64 -18.54
N ILE A 24 -13.51 -1.97 -17.63
CA ILE A 24 -14.06 -1.00 -16.69
C ILE A 24 -14.69 0.17 -17.44
N ILE A 25 -13.98 0.77 -18.39
CA ILE A 25 -14.47 1.93 -19.15
C ILE A 25 -15.68 1.53 -20.01
N LYS A 26 -15.65 0.36 -20.66
CA LYS A 26 -16.79 -0.14 -21.41
C LYS A 26 -18.06 -0.28 -20.55
N LYS A 27 -17.91 -0.73 -19.30
CA LYS A 27 -19.06 -0.99 -18.41
C LYS A 27 -19.54 0.21 -17.62
N PHE A 28 -18.62 1.06 -17.14
CA PHE A 28 -18.93 2.14 -16.20
C PHE A 28 -18.68 3.55 -16.79
N GLY A 29 -17.96 3.67 -17.91
CA GLY A 29 -17.67 4.94 -18.59
C GLY A 29 -16.57 5.77 -17.93
N LYS A 30 -16.25 5.52 -16.66
CA LYS A 30 -15.34 6.33 -15.85
C LYS A 30 -14.63 5.52 -14.76
N ILE A 31 -13.63 6.15 -14.14
CA ILE A 31 -12.93 5.67 -12.95
C ILE A 31 -12.85 6.84 -11.97
N ASP A 32 -13.50 6.73 -10.82
CA ASP A 32 -13.55 7.79 -9.81
C ASP A 32 -12.49 7.61 -8.72
N ILE A 33 -12.24 6.36 -8.32
CA ILE A 33 -11.34 6.03 -7.22
C ILE A 33 -10.40 4.90 -7.64
N LEU A 34 -9.12 5.03 -7.31
CA LEU A 34 -8.12 3.97 -7.42
C LEU A 34 -7.49 3.73 -6.05
N ILE A 35 -7.54 2.49 -5.56
CA ILE A 35 -6.88 2.08 -4.32
C ILE A 35 -5.79 1.08 -4.67
N ASN A 36 -4.53 1.49 -4.56
CA ASN A 36 -3.36 0.64 -4.77
C ASN A 36 -3.01 -0.08 -3.46
N ASN A 37 -3.68 -1.20 -3.21
CA ASN A 37 -3.50 -2.01 -2.00
C ASN A 37 -2.76 -3.32 -2.25
N ALA A 38 -2.79 -3.85 -3.48
CA ALA A 38 -2.15 -5.12 -3.81
C ALA A 38 -0.63 -5.06 -3.56
N PHE A 39 -0.09 -6.10 -2.91
CA PHE A 39 1.33 -6.22 -2.68
C PHE A 39 1.77 -7.68 -2.60
N PHE A 40 3.02 -7.93 -2.91
CA PHE A 40 3.68 -9.21 -2.74
C PHE A 40 4.58 -9.19 -1.51
N ASN A 41 4.34 -10.10 -0.57
CA ASN A 41 5.18 -10.29 0.60
C ASN A 41 5.72 -11.74 0.63
N PRO A 42 6.99 -11.95 0.36
CA PRO A 42 7.57 -13.28 0.33
C PRO A 42 7.56 -13.98 1.70
N SER A 43 7.49 -13.22 2.80
CA SER A 43 7.46 -13.78 4.15
C SER A 43 6.15 -14.50 4.49
N ILE A 44 5.05 -14.18 3.82
CA ILE A 44 3.75 -14.82 4.08
C ILE A 44 3.72 -16.26 3.54
N ASN A 45 4.44 -16.51 2.43
CA ASN A 45 4.40 -17.79 1.73
C ASN A 45 5.63 -18.68 1.94
N GLN A 46 6.60 -18.23 2.73
CA GLN A 46 7.82 -19.01 2.99
C GLN A 46 7.89 -19.44 4.45
N THR A 47 7.90 -20.74 4.65
CA THR A 47 8.19 -21.37 5.93
C THR A 47 9.51 -20.83 6.50
N SER A 48 9.40 -19.95 7.50
CA SER A 48 10.33 -19.74 8.62
C SER A 48 11.83 -19.51 8.34
N LYS A 49 12.27 -18.95 7.22
CA LYS A 49 13.69 -18.57 7.08
C LYS A 49 13.85 -17.06 7.07
N THR A 50 14.67 -16.54 7.98
CA THR A 50 15.21 -15.17 7.89
C THR A 50 15.97 -15.02 6.59
N ILE A 51 15.68 -13.98 5.81
CA ILE A 51 16.49 -13.60 4.67
C ILE A 51 17.34 -12.42 5.13
N ASN A 52 18.63 -12.66 5.32
CA ASN A 52 19.58 -11.64 5.75
C ASN A 52 19.82 -10.63 4.62
N PHE A 53 20.12 -9.39 5.00
CA PHE A 53 20.42 -8.34 4.03
C PHE A 53 21.62 -8.70 3.14
N GLU A 54 22.67 -9.24 3.74
CA GLU A 54 23.93 -9.58 3.08
C GLU A 54 23.78 -10.66 1.98
N THR A 55 22.76 -11.48 2.09
CA THR A 55 22.47 -12.59 1.16
C THR A 55 21.10 -12.47 0.50
N PHE A 56 20.52 -11.27 0.49
CA PHE A 56 19.18 -11.06 -0.07
C PHE A 56 19.18 -11.34 -1.57
N PRO A 57 18.39 -12.32 -2.08
CA PRO A 57 18.42 -12.70 -3.47
C PRO A 57 17.94 -11.58 -4.39
N LEU A 58 18.73 -11.27 -5.45
CA LEU A 58 18.38 -10.20 -6.40
C LEU A 58 17.06 -10.49 -7.14
N ASP A 59 16.80 -11.74 -7.48
CA ASP A 59 15.54 -12.13 -8.15
C ASP A 59 14.33 -11.86 -7.25
N LEU A 60 14.45 -12.12 -5.95
CA LEU A 60 13.42 -11.82 -4.99
C LEU A 60 13.23 -10.31 -4.83
N TRP A 61 14.33 -9.55 -4.78
CA TRP A 61 14.31 -8.09 -4.81
C TRP A 61 13.53 -7.59 -6.02
N ASN A 62 13.92 -8.03 -7.23
CA ASN A 62 13.28 -7.63 -8.48
C ASN A 62 11.79 -7.99 -8.51
N LYS A 63 11.41 -9.15 -8.00
CA LYS A 63 10.00 -9.55 -7.89
C LYS A 63 9.19 -8.64 -6.97
N VAL A 64 9.74 -8.31 -5.78
CA VAL A 64 9.08 -7.39 -4.84
C VAL A 64 8.94 -5.99 -5.44
N ILE A 65 10.01 -5.46 -6.05
CA ILE A 65 9.98 -4.16 -6.76
C ILE A 65 8.96 -4.19 -7.90
N GLY A 66 8.96 -5.28 -8.69
CA GLY A 66 8.04 -5.46 -9.83
C GLY A 66 6.57 -5.33 -9.42
N VAL A 67 6.16 -5.97 -8.34
CA VAL A 67 4.76 -5.90 -7.87
C VAL A 67 4.52 -4.62 -7.06
N ASN A 68 5.31 -4.38 -6.00
CA ASN A 68 4.97 -3.39 -4.98
C ASN A 68 5.27 -1.95 -5.39
N LEU A 69 6.14 -1.72 -6.36
CA LEU A 69 6.48 -0.38 -6.86
C LEU A 69 6.10 -0.21 -8.32
N THR A 70 6.63 -1.05 -9.22
CA THR A 70 6.32 -0.97 -10.65
C THR A 70 4.83 -1.19 -10.90
N GLY A 71 4.20 -2.14 -10.20
CA GLY A 71 2.76 -2.38 -10.29
C GLY A 71 1.92 -1.16 -9.89
N VAL A 72 2.27 -0.49 -8.79
CA VAL A 72 1.60 0.75 -8.36
C VAL A 72 1.80 1.86 -9.40
N PHE A 73 3.02 2.03 -9.92
CA PHE A 73 3.30 2.97 -11.00
C PHE A 73 2.42 2.68 -12.23
N LEU A 74 2.33 1.44 -12.68
CA LEU A 74 1.52 1.05 -13.83
C LEU A 74 0.03 1.27 -13.59
N CYS A 75 -0.49 0.95 -12.41
CA CYS A 75 -1.87 1.23 -12.04
C CYS A 75 -2.16 2.74 -12.08
N CYS A 76 -1.29 3.56 -11.50
CA CYS A 76 -1.42 5.02 -11.58
C CYS A 76 -1.32 5.52 -13.03
N GLN A 77 -0.42 4.96 -13.85
CA GLN A 77 -0.28 5.34 -15.25
C GLN A 77 -1.56 5.00 -16.05
N GLU A 78 -2.07 3.78 -15.91
CA GLU A 78 -3.20 3.32 -16.74
C GLU A 78 -4.54 3.90 -16.26
N PHE A 79 -4.82 3.89 -14.96
CA PHE A 79 -6.11 4.35 -14.42
C PHE A 79 -6.09 5.85 -14.07
N GLY A 80 -5.01 6.35 -13.50
CA GLY A 80 -4.87 7.77 -13.16
C GLY A 80 -4.86 8.68 -14.38
N THR A 81 -4.33 8.21 -15.53
CA THR A 81 -4.42 8.95 -16.80
C THR A 81 -5.87 9.12 -17.27
N VAL A 82 -6.73 8.13 -17.01
CA VAL A 82 -8.18 8.25 -17.27
C VAL A 82 -8.78 9.33 -16.40
N MET A 83 -8.51 9.31 -15.09
CA MET A 83 -8.97 10.32 -14.14
C MET A 83 -8.50 11.73 -14.52
N ALA A 84 -7.24 11.88 -14.95
CA ALA A 84 -6.68 13.16 -15.38
C ALA A 84 -7.37 13.72 -16.63
N LYS A 85 -7.79 12.85 -17.57
CA LYS A 85 -8.62 13.23 -18.73
C LYS A 85 -10.03 13.60 -18.33
N GLN A 86 -10.61 12.89 -17.38
CA GLN A 86 -11.93 13.17 -16.78
C GLN A 86 -11.94 14.49 -15.99
N LYS A 87 -10.77 14.98 -15.57
CA LYS A 87 -10.60 16.08 -14.60
C LYS A 87 -11.31 15.79 -13.27
N SER A 88 -11.27 14.55 -12.82
CA SER A 88 -11.86 14.09 -11.58
C SER A 88 -11.28 12.74 -11.17
N GLY A 89 -10.89 12.60 -9.91
CA GLY A 89 -10.46 11.31 -9.36
C GLY A 89 -9.77 11.41 -8.02
N SER A 90 -9.76 10.29 -7.28
CA SER A 90 -8.99 10.11 -6.04
C SER A 90 -8.16 8.84 -6.11
N ILE A 91 -6.85 8.97 -5.91
CA ILE A 91 -5.91 7.85 -5.84
C ILE A 91 -5.41 7.72 -4.40
N VAL A 92 -5.56 6.53 -3.82
CA VAL A 92 -5.04 6.20 -2.49
C VAL A 92 -3.99 5.09 -2.64
N ASN A 93 -2.75 5.41 -2.34
CA ASN A 93 -1.64 4.47 -2.35
C ASN A 93 -1.38 3.96 -0.93
N ILE A 94 -1.40 2.64 -0.74
CA ILE A 94 -1.19 2.05 0.58
C ILE A 94 0.31 1.88 0.86
N SER A 95 0.79 2.57 1.89
CA SER A 95 2.14 2.44 2.43
C SER A 95 2.15 1.73 3.79
N SER A 96 3.25 1.78 4.48
CA SER A 96 3.49 1.16 5.79
C SER A 96 4.34 2.10 6.65
N ILE A 97 4.27 1.95 7.97
CA ILE A 97 5.22 2.59 8.91
C ILE A 97 6.67 2.35 8.48
N TYR A 98 6.99 1.18 7.90
CA TYR A 98 8.33 0.86 7.40
C TYR A 98 8.71 1.58 6.08
N GLY A 99 7.81 2.40 5.55
CA GLY A 99 8.11 3.40 4.54
C GLY A 99 8.51 4.77 5.13
N LEU A 100 8.36 4.96 6.45
CA LEU A 100 8.65 6.21 7.16
C LEU A 100 9.83 6.05 8.13
N VAL A 101 9.90 4.91 8.82
CA VAL A 101 10.93 4.60 9.81
C VAL A 101 11.58 3.26 9.51
N GLY A 102 12.79 3.05 10.03
CA GLY A 102 13.46 1.75 9.98
C GLY A 102 12.66 0.68 10.70
N ALA A 103 12.64 -0.53 10.15
CA ALA A 103 11.97 -1.65 10.78
C ALA A 103 12.68 -2.06 12.08
N ASP A 104 11.97 -2.04 13.20
CA ASP A 104 12.48 -2.55 14.46
C ASP A 104 12.51 -4.07 14.44
N GLN A 105 13.66 -4.65 14.11
CA GLN A 105 13.84 -6.09 14.01
C GLN A 105 13.65 -6.82 15.36
N ARG A 106 13.75 -6.10 16.49
CA ARG A 106 13.62 -6.68 17.85
C ARG A 106 12.22 -7.23 18.12
N ILE A 107 11.19 -6.70 17.44
CA ILE A 107 9.80 -7.18 17.63
C ILE A 107 9.63 -8.65 17.22
N TYR A 108 10.49 -9.16 16.34
CA TYR A 108 10.46 -10.55 15.91
C TYR A 108 11.02 -11.53 16.95
N GLY A 109 11.77 -11.04 17.95
CA GLY A 109 12.33 -11.81 19.05
C GLY A 109 13.11 -13.05 18.57
N LYS A 110 12.85 -14.21 19.16
CA LYS A 110 13.51 -15.48 18.81
C LYS A 110 12.85 -16.23 17.62
N SER A 111 11.97 -15.58 16.86
CA SER A 111 11.18 -16.24 15.80
C SER A 111 11.98 -16.58 14.53
N LYS A 112 13.19 -16.07 14.39
CA LYS A 112 13.99 -16.13 13.14
C LYS A 112 13.26 -15.50 11.93
N LEU A 113 12.34 -14.57 12.15
CA LEU A 113 11.72 -13.74 11.13
C LEU A 113 12.35 -12.35 11.16
N ASN A 114 12.22 -11.60 10.06
CA ASN A 114 12.65 -10.21 9.98
C ASN A 114 11.78 -9.44 8.98
N SER A 115 11.76 -8.12 9.12
CA SER A 115 11.27 -7.26 8.06
C SER A 115 12.32 -7.16 6.95
N GLN A 116 11.90 -7.34 5.73
CA GLN A 116 12.80 -7.40 4.56
C GLN A 116 13.08 -6.00 4.02
N VAL A 117 14.32 -5.79 3.54
CA VAL A 117 14.76 -4.51 2.95
C VAL A 117 13.92 -4.08 1.76
N SER A 118 13.53 -5.02 0.90
CA SER A 118 12.70 -4.74 -0.29
C SER A 118 11.32 -4.20 0.07
N TYR A 119 10.74 -4.65 1.19
CA TYR A 119 9.47 -4.12 1.68
C TYR A 119 9.61 -2.64 2.09
N SER A 120 10.57 -2.31 2.94
CA SER A 120 10.82 -0.93 3.38
C SER A 120 11.15 -0.01 2.20
N ALA A 121 11.99 -0.46 1.26
CA ALA A 121 12.33 0.30 0.06
C ALA A 121 11.09 0.63 -0.78
N THR A 122 10.23 -0.37 -1.05
CA THR A 122 9.01 -0.15 -1.85
C THR A 122 8.02 0.77 -1.12
N LYS A 123 7.80 0.57 0.18
CA LYS A 123 6.85 1.38 0.95
C LYS A 123 7.30 2.82 1.14
N GLY A 124 8.60 3.09 1.25
CA GLY A 124 9.16 4.44 1.23
C GLY A 124 8.97 5.13 -0.13
N SER A 125 9.20 4.39 -1.22
CA SER A 125 9.01 4.90 -2.59
C SER A 125 7.56 5.30 -2.86
N ILE A 126 6.56 4.60 -2.29
CA ILE A 126 5.14 4.92 -2.44
C ILE A 126 4.81 6.32 -1.92
N VAL A 127 5.39 6.74 -0.81
CA VAL A 127 5.16 8.08 -0.25
C VAL A 127 5.65 9.17 -1.21
N ASN A 128 6.79 8.95 -1.87
CA ASN A 128 7.36 9.96 -2.76
C ASN A 128 6.71 9.96 -4.15
N ILE A 129 6.35 8.80 -4.72
CA ILE A 129 5.61 8.74 -5.99
C ILE A 129 4.23 9.40 -5.86
N THR A 130 3.61 9.32 -4.69
CA THR A 130 2.35 10.02 -4.37
C THR A 130 2.52 11.54 -4.52
N ARG A 131 3.57 12.12 -3.93
CA ARG A 131 3.87 13.55 -4.05
C ARG A 131 4.16 13.96 -5.49
N TYR A 132 4.95 13.15 -6.20
CA TYR A 132 5.25 13.38 -7.61
C TYR A 132 3.97 13.44 -8.45
N LEU A 133 3.07 12.46 -8.31
CA LEU A 133 1.84 12.40 -9.10
C LEU A 133 0.85 13.51 -8.73
N ALA A 134 0.75 13.88 -7.46
CA ALA A 134 -0.06 15.01 -7.02
C ALA A 134 0.39 16.32 -7.70
N SER A 135 1.70 16.54 -7.77
CA SER A 135 2.29 17.69 -8.47
C SER A 135 2.13 17.59 -10.00
N TYR A 136 2.38 16.42 -10.57
CA TYR A 136 2.32 16.19 -12.01
C TYR A 136 0.92 16.43 -12.58
N TRP A 137 -0.12 16.05 -11.84
CA TRP A 137 -1.52 16.27 -12.24
C TRP A 137 -2.14 17.56 -11.68
N HIS A 138 -1.30 18.58 -11.39
CA HIS A 138 -1.84 19.89 -11.02
C HIS A 138 -2.88 20.38 -12.04
N ARG A 139 -3.96 21.04 -11.56
CA ARG A 139 -5.09 21.52 -12.40
C ARG A 139 -5.86 20.41 -13.16
N LYS A 140 -5.61 19.13 -12.86
CA LYS A 140 -6.39 18.02 -13.43
C LYS A 140 -7.52 17.55 -12.50
N ASN A 141 -7.65 18.16 -11.34
CA ASN A 141 -8.62 17.77 -10.31
C ASN A 141 -8.54 16.26 -9.94
N VAL A 142 -7.30 15.74 -9.89
CA VAL A 142 -7.00 14.39 -9.42
C VAL A 142 -6.21 14.53 -8.13
N ARG A 143 -6.75 14.00 -7.04
CA ARG A 143 -6.06 13.93 -5.77
C ARG A 143 -5.28 12.62 -5.67
N VAL A 144 -4.06 12.68 -5.16
CA VAL A 144 -3.22 11.51 -4.94
C VAL A 144 -2.66 11.57 -3.53
N ASN A 145 -3.04 10.62 -2.68
CA ASN A 145 -2.62 10.58 -1.28
C ASN A 145 -2.10 9.20 -0.90
N THR A 146 -1.29 9.16 0.13
CA THR A 146 -0.83 7.91 0.75
C THR A 146 -1.62 7.67 2.03
N LEU A 147 -2.03 6.43 2.27
CA LEU A 147 -2.46 5.93 3.56
C LEU A 147 -1.37 5.02 4.11
N THR A 148 -0.68 5.46 5.15
CA THR A 148 0.37 4.70 5.82
C THR A 148 -0.21 3.92 6.99
N LEU A 149 -0.13 2.61 6.92
CA LEU A 149 -0.71 1.70 7.89
C LEU A 149 0.31 1.23 8.92
N GLY A 150 -0.12 1.11 10.17
CA GLY A 150 0.50 0.25 11.17
C GLY A 150 0.23 -1.23 10.90
N GLY A 151 0.70 -2.11 11.79
CA GLY A 151 0.52 -3.56 11.64
C GLY A 151 -0.91 -4.00 11.95
N VAL A 152 -1.50 -4.75 11.04
CA VAL A 152 -2.82 -5.40 11.22
C VAL A 152 -2.61 -6.74 11.88
N VAL A 153 -3.38 -7.03 12.94
CA VAL A 153 -3.31 -8.31 13.61
C VAL A 153 -3.97 -9.41 12.78
N ASP A 154 -3.26 -10.52 12.64
CA ASP A 154 -3.84 -11.76 12.13
C ASP A 154 -3.42 -12.93 13.04
N LYS A 155 -4.36 -13.36 13.88
CA LYS A 155 -4.14 -14.41 14.88
C LYS A 155 -4.00 -15.79 14.26
N SER A 156 -4.31 -15.96 12.96
CA SER A 156 -4.21 -17.26 12.29
C SER A 156 -2.76 -17.71 12.07
N TYR A 157 -1.82 -16.75 11.91
CA TYR A 157 -0.41 -17.05 11.69
C TYR A 157 0.56 -16.28 12.59
N MET A 158 0.13 -15.17 13.20
CA MET A 158 1.01 -14.37 14.07
C MET A 158 1.17 -15.00 15.44
N LYS A 159 2.41 -15.12 15.91
CA LYS A 159 2.71 -15.60 17.26
C LYS A 159 2.30 -14.57 18.31
N LYS A 160 1.79 -15.01 19.45
CA LYS A 160 1.41 -14.14 20.58
C LYS A 160 2.56 -13.22 21.04
N SER A 161 3.80 -13.74 21.03
CA SER A 161 4.99 -12.93 21.37
C SER A 161 5.23 -11.77 20.40
N PHE A 162 5.02 -11.99 19.10
CA PHE A 162 5.13 -10.93 18.10
C PHE A 162 4.03 -9.87 18.30
N ILE A 163 2.77 -10.31 18.47
CA ILE A 163 1.64 -9.41 18.72
C ILE A 163 1.93 -8.54 19.96
N LYS A 164 2.40 -9.16 21.05
CA LYS A 164 2.77 -8.43 22.27
C LYS A 164 3.90 -7.42 22.00
N ASN A 165 5.02 -7.86 21.43
CA ASN A 165 6.16 -7.00 21.17
C ASN A 165 5.81 -5.82 20.23
N TYR A 166 4.93 -6.07 19.26
CA TYR A 166 4.42 -5.02 18.38
C TYR A 166 3.53 -4.04 19.16
N SER A 167 2.57 -4.55 19.93
CA SER A 167 1.63 -3.72 20.71
C SER A 167 2.36 -2.83 21.72
N ASP A 168 3.42 -3.32 22.35
CA ASP A 168 4.25 -2.56 23.30
C ASP A 168 4.97 -1.37 22.63
N LYS A 169 5.00 -1.31 21.30
CA LYS A 169 5.56 -0.20 20.51
C LYS A 169 4.50 0.79 20.01
N THR A 170 3.25 0.51 20.20
CA THR A 170 2.18 1.44 19.84
C THR A 170 1.69 2.21 21.08
N ILE A 171 1.39 3.49 20.93
CA ILE A 171 0.81 4.30 22.03
C ILE A 171 -0.55 3.73 22.44
N LEU A 172 -1.34 3.22 21.48
CA LEU A 172 -2.64 2.61 21.76
C LEU A 172 -2.54 1.21 22.39
N GLY A 173 -1.34 0.65 22.57
CA GLY A 173 -1.10 -0.62 23.24
C GLY A 173 -1.64 -1.85 22.51
N ARG A 174 -1.97 -1.74 21.22
CA ARG A 174 -2.49 -2.85 20.41
C ARG A 174 -2.08 -2.74 18.94
N MET A 175 -2.07 -3.85 18.25
CA MET A 175 -2.09 -3.85 16.78
C MET A 175 -3.47 -3.43 16.28
N ALA A 176 -3.53 -2.97 15.04
CA ALA A 176 -4.79 -2.62 14.41
C ALA A 176 -5.60 -3.86 14.04
N GLU A 177 -6.90 -3.79 14.18
CA GLU A 177 -7.85 -4.66 13.50
C GLU A 177 -8.06 -4.17 12.05
N LYS A 178 -8.47 -5.05 11.15
CA LYS A 178 -8.65 -4.70 9.72
C LYS A 178 -9.64 -3.56 9.49
N ASP A 179 -10.62 -3.38 10.37
CA ASP A 179 -11.64 -2.32 10.24
C ASP A 179 -11.17 -0.95 10.75
N ASP A 180 -10.07 -0.86 11.50
CA ASP A 180 -9.51 0.40 12.00
C ASP A 180 -9.13 1.37 10.86
N TYR A 181 -8.94 0.87 9.64
CA TYR A 181 -8.54 1.67 8.48
C TYR A 181 -9.70 2.14 7.59
N ASN A 182 -10.92 1.59 7.77
CA ASN A 182 -12.05 1.86 6.89
C ASN A 182 -12.41 3.35 6.84
N GLY A 183 -12.44 4.02 8.01
CA GLY A 183 -12.76 5.45 8.10
C GLY A 183 -11.75 6.34 7.36
N SER A 184 -10.45 6.08 7.55
CA SER A 184 -9.38 6.85 6.90
C SER A 184 -9.33 6.60 5.38
N LEU A 185 -9.60 5.38 4.94
CA LEU A 185 -9.69 5.05 3.52
C LEU A 185 -10.88 5.76 2.87
N LEU A 186 -12.06 5.70 3.48
CA LEU A 186 -13.26 6.40 3.02
C LEU A 186 -13.06 7.92 2.99
N PHE A 187 -12.40 8.49 4.00
CA PHE A 187 -12.03 9.91 4.04
C PHE A 187 -11.18 10.29 2.82
N LEU A 188 -10.09 9.56 2.54
CA LEU A 188 -9.21 9.85 1.40
C LEU A 188 -9.89 9.62 0.05
N ALA A 189 -10.79 8.66 -0.05
CA ALA A 189 -11.50 8.32 -1.28
C ALA A 189 -12.63 9.31 -1.61
N SER A 190 -13.21 9.97 -0.61
CA SER A 190 -14.38 10.85 -0.73
C SER A 190 -14.03 12.34 -0.80
N ASP A 191 -15.04 13.18 -1.04
CA ASP A 191 -14.91 14.64 -1.07
C ASP A 191 -14.65 15.26 0.33
N ALA A 192 -14.77 14.49 1.40
CA ALA A 192 -14.36 14.91 2.75
C ALA A 192 -12.86 15.29 2.80
N SER A 193 -12.05 14.78 1.86
CA SER A 193 -10.64 15.15 1.69
C SER A 193 -10.37 16.01 0.43
N SER A 194 -11.35 16.78 -0.04
CA SER A 194 -11.27 17.56 -1.29
C SER A 194 -10.11 18.54 -1.34
N TYR A 195 -9.63 19.04 -0.21
CA TYR A 195 -8.47 19.94 -0.12
C TYR A 195 -7.16 19.21 0.24
N MET A 196 -7.09 17.89 0.04
CA MET A 196 -5.95 17.06 0.41
C MET A 196 -5.39 16.32 -0.80
N THR A 197 -4.14 16.64 -1.19
CA THR A 197 -3.38 15.94 -2.23
C THR A 197 -1.89 15.98 -1.93
N GLY A 198 -1.13 14.94 -2.31
CA GLY A 198 0.29 14.79 -2.00
C GLY A 198 0.59 14.46 -0.54
N ALA A 199 -0.44 14.26 0.26
CA ALA A 199 -0.33 14.03 1.69
C ALA A 199 -0.08 12.55 2.01
N ASN A 200 0.46 12.33 3.21
CA ASN A 200 0.59 11.02 3.82
C ASN A 200 -0.22 10.99 5.13
N LEU A 201 -1.34 10.28 5.13
CA LEU A 201 -2.15 10.06 6.32
C LEU A 201 -1.62 8.82 7.05
N VAL A 202 -1.08 9.03 8.24
CA VAL A 202 -0.52 7.95 9.08
C VAL A 202 -1.59 7.47 10.05
N VAL A 203 -1.85 6.16 10.04
CA VAL A 203 -2.78 5.49 10.94
C VAL A 203 -2.07 4.25 11.49
N ASP A 204 -1.37 4.38 12.61
CA ASP A 204 -0.43 3.39 13.09
C ASP A 204 -0.49 3.13 14.60
N GLY A 205 -1.51 3.65 15.27
CA GLY A 205 -1.66 3.53 16.72
C GLY A 205 -0.58 4.28 17.52
N GLY A 206 0.08 5.28 16.88
CA GLY A 206 1.15 6.06 17.47
C GLY A 206 2.54 5.41 17.40
N TRP A 207 2.73 4.35 16.59
CA TRP A 207 4.02 3.69 16.43
C TRP A 207 5.15 4.66 16.03
N THR A 208 4.86 5.62 15.14
CA THR A 208 5.87 6.57 14.63
C THR A 208 5.89 7.90 15.37
N ALA A 209 5.16 8.05 16.47
CA ALA A 209 5.00 9.32 17.17
C ALA A 209 5.97 9.50 18.36
N TRP A 210 6.76 8.49 18.70
CA TRP A 210 7.74 8.52 19.81
C TRP A 210 9.07 7.87 19.44
#